data_667ae3694f3ffb5005cf95c87b2e5931
#
_entry.id   667ae3694f3ffb5005cf95c87b2e5931
#
_cell.length_a   1.000
_cell.length_b   1.000
_cell.length_c   1.000
_cell.angle_alpha   90.00
_cell.angle_beta   90.00
_cell.angle_gamma   90.00
#
_symmetry.space_group_name_H-M   'P 1'
#
loop_
_entity.id
_entity.type
_entity.pdbx_description
1 polymer ?
#
loop_
_entity_poly.entity_id
_entity_poly.type
_entity_poly.pdbx_seq_one_letter_code
_entity_poly.pdbx_strand_id
1 'polypeptide(L)'
;MTGSTLPRASVLGVVCAVLLSGCSSGGLGSGSTITVTIGVDGPLTGNLADLGLGIRYSAELAVAKANAKNTVPGVKFLLDAKDDQADEQAARANGEAFAADPKVVGVVGPLTSSGALAMAPVLSKAGLAEISPSNTAPALTWGADYRAGGKKRQYPTYFRTVTTDAVQGPLLARYAHSRLSANRAAVVSDTKAYGTNLAAEFATAFEEVGGKVAFRATVEQGTTDFTKLASQIAASHPDIVYYGGEHPEGGPLSAALKAAGVKAPMAGGDGLHTDGYLKAAGPSANGDLSSQPGISVEGLASAYTYLDAYRQAGHKEEPGPFGPYAYDSTWALIQAVGRARQGGNGTDLTGPELRKAVADALQDTSFFGVTGDVSFDEFGDARSQVASIYQVQKGTWTAIVPVGRLRDF
;
A
#
# COMPACT_ATOMS: atom_id res chain seq x y z
N MET A 1 -32.47 -19.69 82.57
CA MET A 1 -32.59 -18.81 83.75
C MET A 1 -32.34 -17.40 83.26
N THR A 2 -33.37 -16.57 83.42
CA THR A 2 -33.42 -15.13 83.55
C THR A 2 -32.77 -14.32 82.41
N GLY A 3 -33.41 -13.55 81.57
CA GLY A 3 -34.59 -12.74 81.76
C GLY A 3 -34.19 -11.29 82.03
N SER A 4 -34.55 -10.37 81.09
CA SER A 4 -34.90 -8.99 81.39
C SER A 4 -34.78 -8.09 80.18
N THR A 5 -35.79 -7.80 79.40
CA THR A 5 -36.66 -6.64 79.31
C THR A 5 -36.05 -5.27 79.03
N LEU A 6 -36.57 -4.69 77.97
CA LEU A 6 -36.56 -3.34 77.38
C LEU A 6 -36.70 -2.15 78.38
N PRO A 7 -36.34 -0.91 77.95
CA PRO A 7 -37.42 -0.10 77.40
C PRO A 7 -37.12 0.77 76.20
N ARG A 8 -38.22 1.13 75.52
CA ARG A 8 -38.35 2.09 74.43
C ARG A 8 -38.19 3.50 74.99
N ALA A 9 -37.45 4.33 74.21
CA ALA A 9 -37.59 5.79 74.34
C ALA A 9 -37.76 6.41 72.97
N SER A 10 -38.91 7.05 72.81
CA SER A 10 -39.26 7.85 71.62
C SER A 10 -38.61 9.22 71.75
N VAL A 11 -37.95 9.72 70.72
CA VAL A 11 -37.55 11.12 70.62
C VAL A 11 -37.96 11.66 69.24
N LEU A 12 -38.62 12.77 69.29
CA LEU A 12 -39.26 13.59 68.27
C LEU A 12 -38.32 13.97 67.13
N GLY A 13 -38.88 14.03 65.93
CA GLY A 13 -38.27 14.50 64.73
C GLY A 13 -38.00 16.02 64.74
N VAL A 14 -36.90 16.37 64.09
CA VAL A 14 -36.64 17.68 63.50
C VAL A 14 -36.40 17.49 62.01
N VAL A 15 -37.35 17.98 61.23
CA VAL A 15 -37.25 18.03 59.76
C VAL A 15 -36.42 19.26 59.44
N CYS A 16 -35.14 19.03 59.05
CA CYS A 16 -34.34 20.05 58.35
C CYS A 16 -34.50 19.87 56.87
N ALA A 17 -35.29 20.72 56.22
CA ALA A 17 -35.36 20.83 54.79
C ALA A 17 -34.04 21.45 54.27
N VAL A 18 -33.14 20.61 53.72
CA VAL A 18 -31.96 21.07 52.97
C VAL A 18 -32.39 21.27 51.53
N LEU A 19 -32.49 22.51 51.11
CA LEU A 19 -32.60 22.90 49.70
C LEU A 19 -31.31 22.51 48.98
N LEU A 20 -31.32 21.38 48.31
CA LEU A 20 -30.30 20.99 47.36
C LEU A 20 -30.47 21.87 46.11
N SER A 21 -29.68 22.94 46.05
CA SER A 21 -29.41 23.67 44.79
C SER A 21 -28.76 22.71 43.82
N GLY A 22 -29.53 22.25 42.85
CA GLY A 22 -29.02 21.42 41.73
C GLY A 22 -28.01 22.23 40.94
N CYS A 23 -26.72 21.91 41.09
CA CYS A 23 -25.75 22.22 40.05
C CYS A 23 -26.14 21.38 38.85
N SER A 24 -26.77 22.02 37.85
CA SER A 24 -26.85 21.46 36.51
C SER A 24 -25.43 21.32 36.00
N SER A 25 -24.83 20.14 36.18
CA SER A 25 -23.70 19.72 35.39
C SER A 25 -24.13 19.82 33.93
N GLY A 26 -23.62 20.84 33.24
CA GLY A 26 -23.79 20.98 31.81
C GLY A 26 -23.42 19.67 31.16
N GLY A 27 -24.40 18.98 30.60
CA GLY A 27 -24.19 17.79 29.84
C GLY A 27 -23.24 18.16 28.71
N LEU A 28 -22.06 17.57 28.72
CA LEU A 28 -21.25 17.47 27.51
C LEU A 28 -22.17 16.85 26.47
N GLY A 29 -22.51 17.64 25.45
CA GLY A 29 -23.40 17.22 24.40
C GLY A 29 -22.93 15.87 23.86
N SER A 30 -23.76 14.87 23.98
CA SER A 30 -23.57 13.58 23.30
C SER A 30 -23.75 13.83 21.80
N GLY A 31 -22.70 14.33 21.18
CA GLY A 31 -22.66 14.42 19.73
C GLY A 31 -22.98 13.04 19.15
N SER A 32 -23.94 12.99 18.22
CA SER A 32 -24.32 11.74 17.59
C SER A 32 -23.09 11.12 16.90
N THR A 33 -22.82 9.84 17.19
CA THR A 33 -21.76 9.10 16.49
C THR A 33 -22.13 8.98 15.02
N ILE A 34 -21.28 9.49 14.13
CA ILE A 34 -21.43 9.29 12.70
C ILE A 34 -20.72 8.00 12.29
N THR A 35 -21.23 7.37 11.23
CA THR A 35 -20.56 6.22 10.61
C THR A 35 -20.03 6.65 9.25
N VAL A 36 -18.73 6.41 9.02
CA VAL A 36 -18.06 6.62 7.74
C VAL A 36 -17.45 5.31 7.24
N THR A 37 -17.30 5.20 5.92
CA THR A 37 -16.75 4.00 5.28
C THR A 37 -15.42 4.34 4.62
N ILE A 38 -14.43 3.49 4.80
CA ILE A 38 -13.20 3.48 4.02
C ILE A 38 -13.35 2.37 2.99
N GLY A 39 -13.25 2.72 1.70
CA GLY A 39 -13.22 1.75 0.60
C GLY A 39 -11.85 1.06 0.55
N VAL A 40 -11.84 -0.19 0.14
CA VAL A 40 -10.62 -0.93 -0.23
C VAL A 40 -10.87 -1.57 -1.58
N ASP A 41 -9.96 -1.34 -2.54
CA ASP A 41 -10.02 -1.96 -3.85
C ASP A 41 -8.76 -2.76 -4.14
N GLY A 42 -8.92 -3.88 -4.82
CA GLY A 42 -7.82 -4.74 -5.24
C GLY A 42 -8.29 -6.13 -5.63
N PRO A 43 -7.39 -6.96 -6.17
CA PRO A 43 -7.71 -8.33 -6.57
C PRO A 43 -7.91 -9.21 -5.32
N LEU A 44 -9.14 -9.42 -4.92
CA LEU A 44 -9.48 -10.32 -3.81
C LEU A 44 -9.65 -11.77 -4.27
N THR A 45 -9.71 -11.98 -5.59
CA THR A 45 -9.70 -13.27 -6.27
C THR A 45 -8.74 -13.25 -7.45
N GLY A 46 -8.45 -14.41 -8.04
CA GLY A 46 -7.54 -14.53 -9.19
C GLY A 46 -6.08 -14.67 -8.80
N ASN A 47 -5.19 -14.42 -9.79
CA ASN A 47 -3.76 -14.75 -9.68
C ASN A 47 -2.94 -13.80 -8.77
N LEU A 48 -3.50 -12.65 -8.40
CA LEU A 48 -2.88 -11.67 -7.49
C LEU A 48 -3.66 -11.55 -6.17
N ALA A 49 -4.53 -12.52 -5.86
CA ALA A 49 -5.37 -12.48 -4.68
C ALA A 49 -4.58 -12.46 -3.36
N ASP A 50 -3.42 -13.08 -3.31
CA ASP A 50 -2.51 -13.05 -2.16
C ASP A 50 -2.10 -11.61 -1.80
N LEU A 51 -1.78 -10.79 -2.81
CA LEU A 51 -1.42 -9.38 -2.62
C LEU A 51 -2.63 -8.53 -2.23
N GLY A 52 -3.77 -8.69 -2.92
CA GLY A 52 -5.00 -7.94 -2.64
C GLY A 52 -5.58 -8.25 -1.26
N LEU A 53 -5.57 -9.50 -0.84
CA LEU A 53 -6.02 -9.92 0.49
C LEU A 53 -5.11 -9.39 1.59
N GLY A 54 -3.79 -9.34 1.37
CA GLY A 54 -2.85 -8.70 2.30
C GLY A 54 -3.16 -7.22 2.53
N ILE A 55 -3.49 -6.48 1.47
CA ILE A 55 -3.95 -5.08 1.54
C ILE A 55 -5.25 -4.98 2.35
N ARG A 56 -6.26 -5.78 1.99
CA ARG A 56 -7.58 -5.78 2.64
C ARG A 56 -7.47 -6.05 4.13
N TYR A 57 -6.84 -7.14 4.52
CA TYR A 57 -6.75 -7.54 5.93
C TYR A 57 -5.95 -6.54 6.77
N SER A 58 -4.96 -5.90 6.18
CA SER A 58 -4.20 -4.82 6.86
C SER A 58 -5.05 -3.57 7.07
N ALA A 59 -5.89 -3.21 6.11
CA ALA A 59 -6.86 -2.12 6.25
C ALA A 59 -7.93 -2.45 7.31
N GLU A 60 -8.46 -3.69 7.34
CA GLU A 60 -9.38 -4.16 8.37
C GLU A 60 -8.77 -4.05 9.76
N LEU A 61 -7.49 -4.42 9.92
CA LEU A 61 -6.76 -4.32 11.19
C LEU A 61 -6.63 -2.86 11.65
N ALA A 62 -6.33 -1.93 10.74
CA ALA A 62 -6.24 -0.51 11.05
C ALA A 62 -7.59 0.06 11.50
N VAL A 63 -8.68 -0.25 10.79
CA VAL A 63 -10.05 0.16 11.13
C VAL A 63 -10.48 -0.42 12.48
N ALA A 64 -10.25 -1.71 12.72
CA ALA A 64 -10.57 -2.36 14.00
C ALA A 64 -9.85 -1.69 15.17
N LYS A 65 -8.55 -1.40 15.01
CA LYS A 65 -7.74 -0.72 16.04
C LYS A 65 -8.21 0.72 16.29
N ALA A 66 -8.57 1.46 15.24
CA ALA A 66 -9.07 2.82 15.36
C ALA A 66 -10.40 2.87 16.12
N ASN A 67 -11.32 1.96 15.82
CA ASN A 67 -12.59 1.84 16.52
C ASN A 67 -12.40 1.42 17.99
N ALA A 68 -11.57 0.40 18.24
CA ALA A 68 -11.31 -0.07 19.61
C ALA A 68 -10.68 1.00 20.51
N LYS A 69 -9.83 1.87 19.94
CA LYS A 69 -9.18 2.97 20.64
C LYS A 69 -9.99 4.26 20.66
N ASN A 70 -11.15 4.31 20.00
CA ASN A 70 -11.93 5.53 19.78
C ASN A 70 -11.03 6.69 19.28
N THR A 71 -10.18 6.39 18.29
CA THR A 71 -9.12 7.28 17.79
C THR A 71 -9.68 8.62 17.30
N VAL A 72 -10.86 8.61 16.69
CA VAL A 72 -11.61 9.80 16.30
C VAL A 72 -12.93 9.80 17.08
N PRO A 73 -13.02 10.57 18.18
CA PRO A 73 -14.23 10.60 19.00
C PRO A 73 -15.48 10.96 18.20
N GLY A 74 -16.55 10.20 18.39
CA GLY A 74 -17.81 10.39 17.67
C GLY A 74 -17.80 9.90 16.22
N VAL A 75 -16.81 9.11 15.81
CA VAL A 75 -16.75 8.46 14.49
C VAL A 75 -16.60 6.97 14.63
N LYS A 76 -17.46 6.22 13.95
CA LYS A 76 -17.32 4.78 13.72
C LYS A 76 -16.88 4.55 12.28
N PHE A 77 -15.76 3.88 12.11
CA PHE A 77 -15.24 3.48 10.79
C PHE A 77 -15.78 2.12 10.40
N LEU A 78 -16.24 2.01 9.16
CA LEU A 78 -16.52 0.75 8.47
C LEU A 78 -15.56 0.59 7.31
N LEU A 79 -15.41 -0.64 6.81
CA LEU A 79 -14.65 -0.94 5.62
C LEU A 79 -15.56 -1.60 4.59
N ASP A 80 -15.47 -1.16 3.34
CA ASP A 80 -16.11 -1.77 2.17
C ASP A 80 -15.01 -2.21 1.19
N ALA A 81 -14.82 -3.53 1.06
CA ALA A 81 -13.81 -4.10 0.18
C ALA A 81 -14.44 -4.61 -1.11
N LYS A 82 -13.89 -4.21 -2.26
CA LYS A 82 -14.33 -4.63 -3.59
C LYS A 82 -13.21 -5.33 -4.34
N ASP A 83 -13.60 -6.37 -5.07
CA ASP A 83 -12.72 -7.17 -5.90
C ASP A 83 -12.65 -6.56 -7.31
N ASP A 84 -11.47 -6.18 -7.74
CA ASP A 84 -11.21 -5.72 -9.10
C ASP A 84 -10.60 -6.82 -10.00
N GLN A 85 -10.21 -7.95 -9.42
CA GLN A 85 -9.57 -9.08 -10.14
C GLN A 85 -8.33 -8.66 -10.95
N ALA A 86 -7.69 -7.55 -10.60
CA ALA A 86 -6.65 -6.87 -11.37
C ALA A 86 -7.11 -6.41 -12.77
N ASP A 87 -8.40 -6.21 -12.97
CA ASP A 87 -9.02 -5.72 -14.20
C ASP A 87 -9.32 -4.21 -14.10
N GLU A 88 -8.93 -3.47 -15.13
CA GLU A 88 -9.05 -2.00 -15.18
C GLU A 88 -10.52 -1.54 -15.21
N GLN A 89 -11.40 -2.29 -15.88
CA GLN A 89 -12.82 -1.95 -15.98
C GLN A 89 -13.52 -2.22 -14.66
N ALA A 90 -13.18 -3.32 -13.98
CA ALA A 90 -13.70 -3.64 -12.66
C ALA A 90 -13.23 -2.60 -11.63
N ALA A 91 -11.94 -2.20 -11.63
CA ALA A 91 -11.42 -1.14 -10.78
C ALA A 91 -12.18 0.18 -11.00
N ARG A 92 -12.40 0.57 -12.26
CA ARG A 92 -13.20 1.75 -12.59
C ARG A 92 -14.64 1.65 -12.05
N ALA A 93 -15.31 0.52 -12.27
CA ALA A 93 -16.69 0.31 -11.79
C ALA A 93 -16.76 0.35 -10.25
N ASN A 94 -15.78 -0.21 -9.56
CA ASN A 94 -15.65 -0.13 -8.11
C ASN A 94 -15.46 1.33 -7.66
N GLY A 95 -14.65 2.12 -8.38
CA GLY A 95 -14.50 3.56 -8.15
C GLY A 95 -15.82 4.32 -8.29
N GLU A 96 -16.62 4.01 -9.32
CA GLU A 96 -17.95 4.59 -9.52
C GLU A 96 -18.89 4.22 -8.37
N ALA A 97 -18.85 2.98 -7.88
CA ALA A 97 -19.64 2.54 -6.73
C ALA A 97 -19.21 3.23 -5.42
N PHE A 98 -17.92 3.38 -5.16
CA PHE A 98 -17.42 4.15 -4.00
C PHE A 98 -17.82 5.64 -4.08
N ALA A 99 -17.72 6.25 -5.28
CA ALA A 99 -18.11 7.64 -5.48
C ALA A 99 -19.61 7.87 -5.25
N ALA A 100 -20.45 6.88 -5.55
CA ALA A 100 -21.90 6.95 -5.39
C ALA A 100 -22.37 6.82 -3.91
N ASP A 101 -21.58 6.15 -3.03
CA ASP A 101 -21.94 6.02 -1.61
C ASP A 101 -21.46 7.23 -0.80
N PRO A 102 -22.35 8.10 -0.29
CA PRO A 102 -21.96 9.31 0.45
C PRO A 102 -21.25 9.03 1.77
N LYS A 103 -21.27 7.80 2.27
CA LYS A 103 -20.56 7.40 3.50
C LYS A 103 -19.08 7.10 3.24
N VAL A 104 -18.69 6.81 2.01
CA VAL A 104 -17.29 6.54 1.66
C VAL A 104 -16.51 7.86 1.68
N VAL A 105 -15.48 7.94 2.52
CA VAL A 105 -14.68 9.16 2.75
C VAL A 105 -13.27 9.08 2.16
N GLY A 106 -12.85 7.91 1.73
CA GLY A 106 -11.57 7.66 1.07
C GLY A 106 -11.47 6.20 0.65
N VAL A 107 -10.56 5.91 -0.29
CA VAL A 107 -10.32 4.58 -0.84
C VAL A 107 -8.85 4.23 -0.69
N VAL A 108 -8.55 3.04 -0.21
CA VAL A 108 -7.22 2.41 -0.18
C VAL A 108 -7.11 1.45 -1.37
N GLY A 109 -6.10 1.60 -2.20
CA GLY A 109 -5.94 0.83 -3.43
C GLY A 109 -6.14 1.70 -4.68
N PRO A 110 -6.36 1.08 -5.85
CA PRO A 110 -6.26 -0.37 -6.12
C PRO A 110 -4.83 -0.91 -6.05
N LEU A 111 -4.65 -2.24 -6.20
CA LEU A 111 -3.32 -2.84 -6.20
C LEU A 111 -2.53 -2.41 -7.43
N THR A 112 -3.10 -2.53 -8.62
CA THR A 112 -2.38 -2.34 -9.88
C THR A 112 -2.36 -0.88 -10.33
N SER A 113 -1.24 -0.43 -10.92
CA SER A 113 -1.14 0.93 -11.48
C SER A 113 -2.12 1.16 -12.64
N SER A 114 -2.42 0.13 -13.44
CA SER A 114 -3.43 0.20 -14.51
C SER A 114 -4.84 0.40 -13.93
N GLY A 115 -5.19 -0.32 -12.87
CA GLY A 115 -6.45 -0.14 -12.13
C GLY A 115 -6.57 1.28 -11.58
N ALA A 116 -5.49 1.81 -10.98
CA ALA A 116 -5.47 3.18 -10.47
C ALA A 116 -5.64 4.23 -11.58
N LEU A 117 -5.01 4.05 -12.75
CA LEU A 117 -5.22 4.94 -13.90
C LEU A 117 -6.68 4.95 -14.39
N ALA A 118 -7.41 3.85 -14.20
CA ALA A 118 -8.83 3.76 -14.53
C ALA A 118 -9.74 4.33 -13.43
N MET A 119 -9.38 4.17 -12.16
CA MET A 119 -10.16 4.59 -10.99
C MET A 119 -9.95 6.06 -10.61
N ALA A 120 -8.72 6.55 -10.59
CA ALA A 120 -8.35 7.87 -10.09
C ALA A 120 -9.11 9.04 -10.75
N PRO A 121 -9.41 9.03 -12.08
CA PRO A 121 -10.25 10.08 -12.70
C PRO A 121 -11.64 10.13 -12.09
N VAL A 122 -12.22 8.98 -11.74
CA VAL A 122 -13.57 8.85 -11.17
C VAL A 122 -13.59 9.42 -9.75
N LEU A 123 -12.68 8.97 -8.91
CA LEU A 123 -12.58 9.39 -7.51
C LEU A 123 -12.19 10.88 -7.41
N SER A 124 -11.26 11.35 -8.24
CA SER A 124 -10.85 12.76 -8.27
C SER A 124 -12.01 13.68 -8.66
N LYS A 125 -12.84 13.29 -9.65
CA LYS A 125 -14.05 14.04 -10.02
C LYS A 125 -15.07 14.11 -8.89
N ALA A 126 -15.16 13.05 -8.06
CA ALA A 126 -16.04 12.99 -6.91
C ALA A 126 -15.48 13.68 -5.65
N GLY A 127 -14.27 14.25 -5.71
CA GLY A 127 -13.55 14.82 -4.56
C GLY A 127 -13.20 13.77 -3.50
N LEU A 128 -13.19 12.49 -3.88
CA LEU A 128 -12.93 11.37 -2.97
C LEU A 128 -11.44 11.04 -2.96
N ALA A 129 -10.85 11.02 -1.78
CA ALA A 129 -9.44 10.69 -1.63
C ALA A 129 -9.15 9.23 -2.01
N GLU A 130 -8.07 9.02 -2.77
CA GLU A 130 -7.49 7.73 -3.09
C GLU A 130 -6.07 7.68 -2.53
N ILE A 131 -5.74 6.63 -1.79
CA ILE A 131 -4.40 6.44 -1.26
C ILE A 131 -3.91 5.03 -1.56
N SER A 132 -2.91 4.94 -2.42
CA SER A 132 -2.39 3.65 -2.85
C SER A 132 -1.26 3.15 -1.94
N PRO A 133 -1.34 1.89 -1.50
CA PRO A 133 -0.25 1.22 -0.80
C PRO A 133 0.76 0.55 -1.74
N SER A 134 0.55 0.57 -3.06
CA SER A 134 1.26 -0.31 -4.00
C SER A 134 1.58 0.30 -5.37
N ASN A 135 0.80 1.29 -5.83
CA ASN A 135 0.99 1.80 -7.20
C ASN A 135 2.26 2.64 -7.33
N THR A 136 3.15 2.22 -8.19
CA THR A 136 4.48 2.84 -8.37
C THR A 136 4.63 3.62 -9.67
N ALA A 137 3.68 3.51 -10.62
CA ALA A 137 3.76 4.24 -11.89
C ALA A 137 3.80 5.77 -11.68
N PRO A 138 4.85 6.46 -12.17
CA PRO A 138 5.00 7.91 -11.98
C PRO A 138 3.88 8.74 -12.61
N ALA A 139 3.27 8.23 -13.69
CA ALA A 139 2.21 8.95 -14.41
C ALA A 139 0.98 9.27 -13.54
N LEU A 140 0.72 8.49 -12.48
CA LEU A 140 -0.40 8.71 -11.55
C LEU A 140 -0.32 10.06 -10.83
N THR A 141 0.88 10.51 -10.51
CA THR A 141 1.11 11.76 -9.78
C THR A 141 1.77 12.83 -10.64
N TRP A 142 2.64 12.45 -11.57
CA TRP A 142 3.42 13.39 -12.39
C TRP A 142 2.80 13.69 -13.76
N GLY A 143 1.71 12.99 -14.13
CA GLY A 143 1.07 13.09 -15.44
C GLY A 143 1.75 12.20 -16.49
N ALA A 144 0.99 11.86 -17.54
CA ALA A 144 1.43 10.92 -18.59
C ALA A 144 2.70 11.39 -19.31
N ASP A 145 2.86 12.69 -19.50
CA ASP A 145 3.97 13.28 -20.28
C ASP A 145 5.17 13.71 -19.41
N TYR A 146 5.29 13.24 -18.17
CA TYR A 146 6.28 13.73 -17.21
C TYR A 146 7.74 13.66 -17.72
N ARG A 147 8.07 12.68 -18.57
CA ARG A 147 9.42 12.55 -19.13
C ARG A 147 9.76 13.64 -20.14
N ALA A 148 8.78 14.15 -20.88
CA ALA A 148 8.97 15.15 -21.93
C ALA A 148 8.59 16.58 -21.46
N GLY A 149 7.54 16.71 -20.66
CA GLY A 149 6.92 17.98 -20.30
C GLY A 149 7.11 18.42 -18.84
N GLY A 150 7.82 17.61 -18.04
CA GLY A 150 7.97 17.84 -16.60
C GLY A 150 6.75 17.39 -15.80
N LYS A 151 6.90 17.36 -14.48
CA LYS A 151 5.91 16.85 -13.55
C LYS A 151 4.72 17.80 -13.42
N LYS A 152 3.53 17.25 -13.51
CA LYS A 152 2.29 17.98 -13.26
C LYS A 152 1.34 17.06 -12.49
N ARG A 153 0.90 17.49 -11.29
CA ARG A 153 -0.05 16.72 -10.50
C ARG A 153 -1.31 16.44 -11.30
N GLN A 154 -1.56 15.16 -11.59
CA GLN A 154 -2.65 14.71 -12.43
C GLN A 154 -3.98 14.68 -11.67
N TYR A 155 -3.96 14.11 -10.46
CA TYR A 155 -5.16 13.91 -9.63
C TYR A 155 -4.94 14.53 -8.24
N PRO A 156 -5.61 15.64 -7.90
CA PRO A 156 -5.41 16.32 -6.61
C PRO A 156 -5.77 15.46 -5.39
N THR A 157 -6.66 14.46 -5.56
CA THR A 157 -7.11 13.57 -4.48
C THR A 157 -6.35 12.26 -4.41
N TYR A 158 -5.38 12.03 -5.31
CA TYR A 158 -4.57 10.81 -5.31
C TYR A 158 -3.29 10.99 -4.50
N PHE A 159 -3.00 9.97 -3.67
CA PHE A 159 -1.82 9.87 -2.82
C PHE A 159 -1.26 8.45 -2.87
N ARG A 160 -0.02 8.26 -2.45
CA ARG A 160 0.57 6.93 -2.26
C ARG A 160 1.57 6.91 -1.10
N THR A 161 1.60 5.80 -0.37
CA THR A 161 2.54 5.58 0.74
C THR A 161 3.84 4.91 0.29
N VAL A 162 3.92 4.49 -0.96
CA VAL A 162 5.08 3.85 -1.60
C VAL A 162 5.85 4.84 -2.48
N THR A 163 7.13 4.57 -2.76
CA THR A 163 7.91 5.32 -3.75
C THR A 163 7.54 4.88 -5.18
N THR A 164 8.16 5.51 -6.18
CA THR A 164 7.82 5.29 -7.60
C THR A 164 8.82 4.40 -8.32
N ASP A 165 8.43 3.91 -9.52
CA ASP A 165 9.31 3.20 -10.45
C ASP A 165 10.57 4.01 -10.81
N ALA A 166 10.47 5.35 -10.80
CA ALA A 166 11.61 6.25 -11.01
C ALA A 166 12.66 6.19 -9.88
N VAL A 167 12.37 5.49 -8.79
CA VAL A 167 13.33 5.14 -7.74
C VAL A 167 13.72 3.68 -7.80
N GLN A 168 12.75 2.77 -7.92
CA GLN A 168 12.98 1.32 -7.90
C GLN A 168 13.85 0.85 -9.08
N GLY A 169 13.46 1.20 -10.29
CA GLY A 169 14.16 0.80 -11.53
C GLY A 169 15.61 1.27 -11.54
N PRO A 170 15.87 2.58 -11.38
CA PRO A 170 17.23 3.12 -11.33
C PRO A 170 18.08 2.59 -10.19
N LEU A 171 17.51 2.35 -8.99
CA LEU A 171 18.25 1.78 -7.88
C LEU A 171 18.79 0.40 -8.23
N LEU A 172 17.93 -0.47 -8.78
CA LEU A 172 18.33 -1.83 -9.14
C LEU A 172 19.28 -1.85 -10.36
N ALA A 173 19.12 -0.93 -11.31
CA ALA A 173 20.02 -0.77 -12.43
C ALA A 173 21.46 -0.41 -11.98
N ARG A 174 21.58 0.57 -11.08
CA ARG A 174 22.86 1.00 -10.50
C ARG A 174 23.49 -0.10 -9.66
N TYR A 175 22.68 -0.78 -8.83
CA TYR A 175 23.12 -1.93 -8.06
C TYR A 175 23.67 -3.05 -8.97
N ALA A 176 22.94 -3.41 -10.03
CA ALA A 176 23.34 -4.43 -10.97
C ALA A 176 24.69 -4.09 -11.64
N HIS A 177 24.85 -2.85 -12.09
CA HIS A 177 26.09 -2.42 -12.72
C HIS A 177 27.27 -2.36 -11.71
N SER A 178 27.08 -1.72 -10.55
CA SER A 178 28.17 -1.45 -9.60
C SER A 178 28.53 -2.65 -8.72
N ARG A 179 27.56 -3.48 -8.34
CA ARG A 179 27.76 -4.58 -7.38
C ARG A 179 27.82 -5.95 -8.02
N LEU A 180 27.10 -6.14 -9.13
CA LEU A 180 27.12 -7.40 -9.86
C LEU A 180 28.03 -7.34 -11.09
N SER A 181 28.62 -6.17 -11.42
CA SER A 181 29.42 -5.94 -12.62
C SER A 181 28.67 -6.28 -13.90
N ALA A 182 27.33 -6.12 -13.89
CA ALA A 182 26.50 -6.36 -15.05
C ALA A 182 26.71 -5.25 -16.09
N ASN A 183 27.06 -5.62 -17.31
CA ASN A 183 27.27 -4.72 -18.44
C ASN A 183 26.28 -4.95 -19.58
N ARG A 184 25.57 -6.08 -19.57
CA ARG A 184 24.58 -6.46 -20.58
C ARG A 184 23.30 -6.91 -19.91
N ALA A 185 22.20 -6.24 -20.24
CA ALA A 185 20.88 -6.61 -19.75
C ALA A 185 19.98 -7.15 -20.86
N ALA A 186 19.17 -8.14 -20.56
CA ALA A 186 17.93 -8.42 -21.26
C ALA A 186 16.79 -7.82 -20.47
N VAL A 187 15.95 -7.00 -21.10
CA VAL A 187 14.82 -6.34 -20.48
C VAL A 187 13.52 -6.86 -21.06
N VAL A 188 12.67 -7.40 -20.21
CA VAL A 188 11.35 -7.91 -20.55
C VAL A 188 10.31 -7.14 -19.75
N SER A 189 9.19 -6.76 -20.35
CA SER A 189 8.06 -6.17 -19.64
C SER A 189 6.79 -6.95 -19.91
N ASP A 190 5.82 -6.85 -19.03
CA ASP A 190 4.43 -7.10 -19.38
C ASP A 190 3.85 -5.93 -20.20
N THR A 191 2.55 -5.99 -20.50
CA THR A 191 1.83 -4.97 -21.26
C THR A 191 1.12 -3.95 -20.34
N LYS A 192 1.24 -4.09 -19.02
CA LYS A 192 0.56 -3.23 -18.04
C LYS A 192 1.39 -2.00 -17.69
N ALA A 193 0.70 -0.97 -17.16
CA ALA A 193 1.34 0.31 -16.85
C ALA A 193 2.52 0.17 -15.88
N TYR A 194 2.37 -0.67 -14.83
CA TYR A 194 3.45 -0.95 -13.88
C TYR A 194 4.68 -1.55 -14.57
N GLY A 195 4.54 -2.72 -15.18
CA GLY A 195 5.68 -3.44 -15.73
C GLY A 195 6.37 -2.70 -16.86
N THR A 196 5.59 -2.04 -17.75
CA THR A 196 6.14 -1.23 -18.84
C THR A 196 6.94 -0.03 -18.32
N ASN A 197 6.42 0.70 -17.33
CA ASN A 197 7.13 1.85 -16.74
C ASN A 197 8.39 1.40 -16.00
N LEU A 198 8.29 0.40 -15.15
CA LEU A 198 9.41 -0.09 -14.35
C LEU A 198 10.56 -0.61 -15.23
N ALA A 199 10.24 -1.38 -16.27
CA ALA A 199 11.23 -1.86 -17.24
C ALA A 199 11.92 -0.70 -18.00
N ALA A 200 11.16 0.35 -18.33
CA ALA A 200 11.70 1.54 -18.98
C ALA A 200 12.64 2.33 -18.05
N GLU A 201 12.26 2.51 -16.77
CA GLU A 201 13.10 3.19 -15.77
C GLU A 201 14.42 2.43 -15.51
N PHE A 202 14.34 1.10 -15.37
CA PHE A 202 15.53 0.27 -15.26
C PHE A 202 16.43 0.41 -16.48
N ALA A 203 15.87 0.25 -17.69
CA ALA A 203 16.64 0.26 -18.93
C ALA A 203 17.36 1.59 -19.16
N THR A 204 16.65 2.71 -18.93
CA THR A 204 17.23 4.06 -19.04
C THR A 204 18.39 4.23 -18.07
N ALA A 205 18.18 3.93 -16.81
CA ALA A 205 19.22 4.07 -15.79
C ALA A 205 20.41 3.11 -16.00
N PHE A 206 20.16 1.91 -16.51
CA PHE A 206 21.22 0.96 -16.80
C PHE A 206 22.12 1.44 -17.94
N GLU A 207 21.53 2.07 -18.96
CA GLU A 207 22.27 2.68 -20.08
C GLU A 207 23.00 3.96 -19.62
N GLU A 208 22.42 4.76 -18.73
CA GLU A 208 23.07 5.95 -18.14
C GLU A 208 24.34 5.62 -17.33
N VAL A 209 24.38 4.46 -16.67
CA VAL A 209 25.59 4.02 -15.93
C VAL A 209 26.59 3.26 -16.79
N GLY A 210 26.40 3.19 -18.11
CA GLY A 210 27.31 2.57 -19.07
C GLY A 210 26.99 1.11 -19.44
N GLY A 211 25.89 0.55 -18.93
CA GLY A 211 25.39 -0.76 -19.34
C GLY A 211 24.78 -0.72 -20.75
N LYS A 212 24.57 -1.90 -21.32
CA LYS A 212 23.92 -2.08 -22.63
C LYS A 212 22.69 -2.96 -22.50
N VAL A 213 21.54 -2.47 -22.93
CA VAL A 213 20.37 -3.32 -23.13
C VAL A 213 20.50 -4.07 -24.45
N ALA A 214 20.86 -5.35 -24.35
CA ALA A 214 21.17 -6.21 -25.48
C ALA A 214 19.94 -6.91 -26.08
N PHE A 215 18.85 -7.02 -25.30
CA PHE A 215 17.60 -7.67 -25.73
C PHE A 215 16.41 -6.97 -25.09
N ARG A 216 15.32 -6.84 -25.83
CA ARG A 216 14.03 -6.33 -25.34
C ARG A 216 12.90 -7.22 -25.82
N ALA A 217 11.93 -7.49 -24.95
CA ALA A 217 10.71 -8.21 -25.30
C ALA A 217 9.54 -7.76 -24.41
N THR A 218 8.35 -8.11 -24.87
CA THR A 218 7.10 -7.92 -24.10
C THR A 218 6.40 -9.27 -23.95
N VAL A 219 5.75 -9.47 -22.83
CA VAL A 219 5.01 -10.67 -22.45
C VAL A 219 3.56 -10.30 -22.18
N GLU A 220 2.63 -11.01 -22.79
CA GLU A 220 1.20 -10.84 -22.52
C GLU A 220 0.85 -11.50 -21.18
N GLN A 221 -0.07 -10.88 -20.45
CA GLN A 221 -0.62 -11.45 -19.22
C GLN A 221 -1.25 -12.83 -19.48
N GLY A 222 -1.00 -13.79 -18.59
CA GLY A 222 -1.47 -15.16 -18.72
C GLY A 222 -0.54 -16.05 -19.56
N THR A 223 0.60 -15.53 -20.02
CA THR A 223 1.62 -16.36 -20.70
C THR A 223 2.19 -17.39 -19.75
N THR A 224 2.18 -18.66 -20.16
CA THR A 224 2.68 -19.78 -19.35
C THR A 224 3.88 -20.52 -19.99
N ASP A 225 4.08 -20.40 -21.31
CA ASP A 225 5.22 -21.00 -22.02
C ASP A 225 6.23 -19.92 -22.42
N PHE A 226 7.38 -19.97 -21.78
CA PHE A 226 8.49 -19.04 -21.98
C PHE A 226 9.67 -19.69 -22.73
N THR A 227 9.55 -20.90 -23.24
CA THR A 227 10.65 -21.67 -23.84
C THR A 227 11.34 -20.92 -24.98
N LYS A 228 10.57 -20.35 -25.91
CA LYS A 228 11.08 -19.56 -27.02
C LYS A 228 11.76 -18.28 -26.55
N LEU A 229 11.12 -17.54 -25.65
CA LEU A 229 11.64 -16.27 -25.12
C LEU A 229 12.95 -16.52 -24.36
N ALA A 230 12.99 -17.54 -23.49
CA ALA A 230 14.18 -17.90 -22.73
C ALA A 230 15.37 -18.26 -23.65
N SER A 231 15.12 -18.98 -24.75
CA SER A 231 16.17 -19.30 -25.77
C SER A 231 16.69 -18.04 -26.47
N GLN A 232 15.81 -17.07 -26.76
CA GLN A 232 16.22 -15.80 -27.38
C GLN A 232 17.04 -14.94 -26.41
N ILE A 233 16.63 -14.91 -25.14
CA ILE A 233 17.38 -14.21 -24.07
C ILE A 233 18.76 -14.86 -23.89
N ALA A 234 18.83 -16.18 -23.82
CA ALA A 234 20.12 -16.91 -23.73
C ALA A 234 21.08 -16.54 -24.85
N ALA A 235 20.60 -16.43 -26.10
CA ALA A 235 21.40 -16.03 -27.24
C ALA A 235 21.93 -14.59 -27.19
N SER A 236 21.34 -13.73 -26.35
CA SER A 236 21.81 -12.36 -26.12
C SER A 236 22.93 -12.26 -25.08
N HIS A 237 23.27 -13.36 -24.41
CA HIS A 237 24.32 -13.46 -23.37
C HIS A 237 24.22 -12.34 -22.32
N PRO A 238 23.10 -12.20 -21.56
CA PRO A 238 22.94 -11.16 -20.58
C PRO A 238 23.71 -11.48 -19.29
N ASP A 239 24.18 -10.43 -18.59
CA ASP A 239 24.69 -10.50 -17.22
C ASP A 239 23.56 -10.39 -16.20
N ILE A 240 22.43 -9.80 -16.59
CA ILE A 240 21.19 -9.68 -15.81
C ILE A 240 19.97 -9.73 -16.74
N VAL A 241 18.90 -10.39 -16.31
CA VAL A 241 17.60 -10.34 -16.97
C VAL A 241 16.68 -9.52 -16.10
N TYR A 242 16.17 -8.40 -16.61
CA TYR A 242 15.21 -7.58 -15.88
C TYR A 242 13.79 -7.84 -16.40
N TYR A 243 12.87 -8.12 -15.47
CA TYR A 243 11.46 -8.29 -15.78
C TYR A 243 10.62 -7.24 -15.05
N GLY A 244 9.96 -6.37 -15.80
CA GLY A 244 8.91 -5.46 -15.30
C GLY A 244 7.56 -6.15 -15.45
N GLY A 245 6.96 -6.54 -14.35
CA GLY A 245 5.68 -7.24 -14.29
C GLY A 245 5.49 -7.99 -12.98
N GLU A 246 4.41 -8.76 -12.92
CA GLU A 246 3.96 -9.44 -11.72
C GLU A 246 4.47 -10.89 -11.66
N HIS A 247 4.37 -11.50 -10.50
CA HIS A 247 4.89 -12.84 -10.21
C HIS A 247 4.25 -14.00 -11.01
N PRO A 248 2.98 -13.94 -11.46
CA PRO A 248 2.39 -15.06 -12.21
C PRO A 248 3.13 -15.39 -13.49
N GLU A 249 3.67 -14.41 -14.19
CA GLU A 249 4.51 -14.57 -15.36
C GLU A 249 6.00 -14.62 -15.00
N GLY A 250 6.40 -13.81 -13.99
CA GLY A 250 7.80 -13.69 -13.56
C GLY A 250 8.40 -14.99 -13.05
N GLY A 251 7.68 -15.74 -12.21
CA GLY A 251 8.16 -17.02 -11.68
C GLY A 251 8.42 -18.07 -12.79
N PRO A 252 7.44 -18.36 -13.65
CA PRO A 252 7.65 -19.27 -14.79
C PRO A 252 8.75 -18.80 -15.77
N LEU A 253 8.87 -17.47 -16.01
CA LEU A 253 9.95 -16.92 -16.82
C LEU A 253 11.32 -17.23 -16.20
N SER A 254 11.50 -17.01 -14.89
CA SER A 254 12.75 -17.34 -14.21
C SER A 254 13.10 -18.81 -14.35
N ALA A 255 12.13 -19.70 -14.12
CA ALA A 255 12.33 -21.14 -14.30
C ALA A 255 12.77 -21.49 -15.74
N ALA A 256 12.10 -20.93 -16.76
CA ALA A 256 12.42 -21.16 -18.16
C ALA A 256 13.82 -20.64 -18.54
N LEU A 257 14.23 -19.47 -18.03
CA LEU A 257 15.58 -18.94 -18.24
C LEU A 257 16.65 -19.88 -17.71
N LYS A 258 16.49 -20.41 -16.50
CA LYS A 258 17.46 -21.35 -15.92
C LYS A 258 17.48 -22.67 -16.70
N ALA A 259 16.31 -23.17 -17.14
CA ALA A 259 16.22 -24.36 -18.00
C ALA A 259 16.92 -24.15 -19.36
N ALA A 260 16.87 -22.93 -19.92
CA ALA A 260 17.60 -22.54 -21.12
C ALA A 260 19.11 -22.29 -20.90
N GLY A 261 19.62 -22.48 -19.67
CA GLY A 261 21.03 -22.34 -19.36
C GLY A 261 21.49 -20.91 -19.05
N VAL A 262 20.58 -19.95 -18.92
CA VAL A 262 20.89 -18.57 -18.53
C VAL A 262 21.40 -18.56 -17.08
N LYS A 263 22.67 -18.15 -16.89
CA LYS A 263 23.31 -18.05 -15.56
C LYS A 263 23.04 -16.73 -14.84
N ALA A 264 22.70 -15.70 -15.62
CA ALA A 264 22.34 -14.40 -15.10
C ALA A 264 21.18 -14.49 -14.09
N PRO A 265 21.19 -13.73 -13.00
CA PRO A 265 20.03 -13.61 -12.14
C PRO A 265 18.90 -12.91 -12.89
N MET A 266 17.65 -13.29 -12.58
CA MET A 266 16.52 -12.48 -12.94
C MET A 266 16.31 -11.41 -11.85
N ALA A 267 15.93 -10.22 -12.25
CA ALA A 267 15.66 -9.09 -11.38
C ALA A 267 14.35 -8.44 -11.78
N GLY A 268 13.66 -7.83 -10.85
CA GLY A 268 12.44 -7.07 -11.12
C GLY A 268 12.04 -6.19 -9.95
N GLY A 269 10.81 -5.71 -9.97
CA GLY A 269 10.27 -4.89 -8.90
C GLY A 269 9.51 -5.67 -7.84
N ASP A 270 8.74 -4.93 -7.09
CA ASP A 270 7.91 -5.38 -5.96
C ASP A 270 6.88 -6.45 -6.35
N GLY A 271 6.40 -6.45 -7.59
CA GLY A 271 5.52 -7.48 -8.13
C GLY A 271 6.11 -8.90 -8.14
N LEU A 272 7.44 -9.04 -7.99
CA LEU A 272 8.09 -10.35 -7.87
C LEU A 272 8.25 -10.82 -6.42
N HIS A 273 8.16 -9.92 -5.44
CA HIS A 273 8.45 -10.23 -4.03
C HIS A 273 7.29 -10.96 -3.36
N THR A 274 7.02 -12.17 -3.77
CA THR A 274 5.91 -12.99 -3.26
C THR A 274 6.35 -14.44 -3.07
N ASP A 275 5.62 -15.17 -2.24
CA ASP A 275 5.76 -16.62 -2.14
C ASP A 275 5.31 -17.32 -3.43
N GLY A 276 4.35 -16.71 -4.14
CA GLY A 276 3.91 -17.17 -5.46
C GLY A 276 5.06 -17.25 -6.47
N TYR A 277 5.91 -16.21 -6.49
CA TYR A 277 7.14 -16.21 -7.29
C TYR A 277 8.08 -17.35 -6.90
N LEU A 278 8.40 -17.47 -5.62
CA LEU A 278 9.32 -18.51 -5.11
C LEU A 278 8.83 -19.91 -5.46
N LYS A 279 7.53 -20.15 -5.32
CA LYS A 279 6.89 -21.43 -5.66
C LYS A 279 6.96 -21.73 -7.14
N ALA A 280 6.71 -20.74 -8.01
CA ALA A 280 6.68 -20.93 -9.47
C ALA A 280 8.09 -21.04 -10.07
N ALA A 281 9.03 -20.21 -9.62
CA ALA A 281 10.43 -20.26 -10.06
C ALA A 281 11.20 -21.47 -9.46
N GLY A 282 10.76 -21.96 -8.29
CA GLY A 282 11.37 -23.10 -7.61
C GLY A 282 12.81 -22.86 -7.17
N PRO A 283 13.63 -23.93 -7.00
CA PRO A 283 15.02 -23.80 -6.53
C PRO A 283 15.91 -22.95 -7.44
N SER A 284 15.53 -22.77 -8.71
CA SER A 284 16.26 -21.96 -9.69
C SER A 284 16.18 -20.46 -9.43
N ALA A 285 15.22 -20.00 -8.62
CA ALA A 285 15.13 -18.59 -8.19
C ALA A 285 16.30 -18.12 -7.35
N ASN A 286 17.12 -19.03 -6.79
CA ASN A 286 18.21 -18.63 -5.91
C ASN A 286 19.20 -17.68 -6.63
N GLY A 287 19.40 -16.50 -6.05
CA GLY A 287 20.17 -15.41 -6.64
C GLY A 287 19.32 -14.36 -7.39
N ASP A 288 18.04 -14.63 -7.68
CA ASP A 288 17.16 -13.65 -8.29
C ASP A 288 16.89 -12.48 -7.34
N LEU A 289 16.56 -11.32 -7.90
CA LEU A 289 16.50 -10.03 -7.19
C LEU A 289 15.12 -9.38 -7.35
N SER A 290 14.72 -8.66 -6.30
CA SER A 290 13.55 -7.77 -6.34
C SER A 290 13.86 -6.45 -5.66
N SER A 291 13.48 -5.33 -6.26
CA SER A 291 13.38 -4.06 -5.54
C SER A 291 12.00 -3.93 -4.89
N GLN A 292 11.97 -3.31 -3.70
CA GLN A 292 10.74 -3.00 -2.99
C GLN A 292 10.66 -1.51 -2.70
N PRO A 293 9.50 -0.85 -2.87
CA PRO A 293 9.35 0.54 -2.51
C PRO A 293 9.46 0.71 -0.99
N GLY A 294 10.35 1.60 -0.56
CA GLY A 294 10.53 1.92 0.85
C GLY A 294 11.60 1.08 1.56
N ILE A 295 11.54 1.10 2.88
CA ILE A 295 12.46 0.41 3.78
C ILE A 295 11.99 -1.03 3.98
N SER A 296 12.93 -1.98 4.11
CA SER A 296 12.61 -3.34 4.54
C SER A 296 11.95 -3.32 5.93
N VAL A 297 10.69 -3.75 5.99
CA VAL A 297 9.87 -3.66 7.22
C VAL A 297 10.25 -4.70 8.27
N GLU A 298 10.87 -5.80 7.87
CA GLU A 298 11.27 -6.88 8.76
C GLU A 298 12.28 -6.43 9.83
N GLY A 299 13.05 -5.36 9.52
CA GLY A 299 14.02 -4.77 10.45
C GLY A 299 13.48 -3.61 11.29
N LEU A 300 12.22 -3.17 11.06
CA LEU A 300 11.65 -2.00 11.73
C LEU A 300 10.94 -2.38 13.02
N ALA A 301 11.35 -1.78 14.14
CA ALA A 301 10.67 -1.95 15.43
C ALA A 301 9.19 -1.52 15.37
N SER A 302 8.85 -0.51 14.55
CA SER A 302 7.49 -0.05 14.32
C SER A 302 6.57 -1.11 13.70
N ALA A 303 7.14 -2.02 12.90
CA ALA A 303 6.37 -3.09 12.24
C ALA A 303 6.04 -4.27 13.15
N TYR A 304 6.79 -4.50 14.24
CA TYR A 304 6.57 -5.68 15.09
C TYR A 304 5.16 -5.78 15.64
N THR A 305 4.62 -4.67 16.18
CA THR A 305 3.26 -4.67 16.76
C THR A 305 2.20 -4.93 15.68
N TYR A 306 2.42 -4.44 14.47
CA TYR A 306 1.53 -4.69 13.34
C TYR A 306 1.59 -6.15 12.91
N LEU A 307 2.80 -6.70 12.68
CA LEU A 307 2.98 -8.09 12.25
C LEU A 307 2.44 -9.09 13.29
N ASP A 308 2.63 -8.79 14.57
CA ASP A 308 2.09 -9.61 15.65
C ASP A 308 0.55 -9.59 15.66
N ALA A 309 -0.05 -8.40 15.56
CA ALA A 309 -1.50 -8.27 15.48
C ALA A 309 -2.10 -8.92 14.22
N TYR A 310 -1.40 -8.83 13.08
CA TYR A 310 -1.82 -9.49 11.84
C TYR A 310 -1.83 -11.02 11.99
N ARG A 311 -0.77 -11.60 12.58
CA ARG A 311 -0.71 -13.04 12.86
C ARG A 311 -1.80 -13.49 13.85
N GLN A 312 -2.06 -12.67 14.88
CA GLN A 312 -3.11 -12.96 15.87
C GLN A 312 -4.52 -12.91 15.26
N ALA A 313 -4.73 -12.13 14.19
CA ALA A 313 -6.00 -12.13 13.46
C ALA A 313 -6.29 -13.45 12.73
N GLY A 314 -5.26 -14.29 12.49
CA GLY A 314 -5.42 -15.64 11.98
C GLY A 314 -5.81 -15.71 10.50
N HIS A 315 -5.47 -14.71 9.72
CA HIS A 315 -5.66 -14.76 8.27
C HIS A 315 -4.81 -15.86 7.64
N LYS A 316 -5.30 -16.45 6.57
CA LYS A 316 -4.60 -17.51 5.84
C LYS A 316 -3.46 -16.94 5.01
N GLU A 317 -3.68 -15.77 4.43
CA GLU A 317 -2.72 -15.07 3.59
C GLU A 317 -1.82 -14.17 4.44
N GLU A 318 -0.53 -14.16 4.13
CA GLU A 318 0.44 -13.26 4.73
C GLU A 318 0.16 -11.80 4.31
N PRO A 319 0.64 -10.79 5.05
CA PRO A 319 0.42 -9.39 4.68
C PRO A 319 1.08 -9.01 3.36
N GLY A 320 2.03 -9.79 2.88
CA GLY A 320 2.80 -9.52 1.68
C GLY A 320 3.57 -8.19 1.75
N PRO A 321 4.13 -7.74 0.63
CA PRO A 321 4.94 -6.51 0.58
C PRO A 321 4.11 -5.24 0.81
N PHE A 322 2.80 -5.26 0.52
CA PHE A 322 1.95 -4.07 0.55
C PHE A 322 1.08 -3.94 1.79
N GLY A 323 0.91 -5.01 2.59
CA GLY A 323 0.10 -4.97 3.81
C GLY A 323 0.51 -3.87 4.79
N PRO A 324 1.78 -3.71 5.15
CA PRO A 324 2.24 -2.63 6.03
C PRO A 324 1.88 -1.24 5.48
N TYR A 325 2.02 -1.03 4.17
CA TYR A 325 1.66 0.23 3.50
C TYR A 325 0.15 0.45 3.47
N ALA A 326 -0.65 -0.60 3.30
CA ALA A 326 -2.11 -0.53 3.37
C ALA A 326 -2.60 -0.17 4.78
N TYR A 327 -1.95 -0.70 5.81
CA TYR A 327 -2.20 -0.33 7.19
C TYR A 327 -1.95 1.17 7.41
N ASP A 328 -0.80 1.69 6.95
CA ASP A 328 -0.45 3.11 7.08
C ASP A 328 -1.32 4.02 6.20
N SER A 329 -1.68 3.59 4.98
CA SER A 329 -2.63 4.29 4.11
C SER A 329 -4.00 4.45 4.76
N THR A 330 -4.50 3.37 5.36
CA THR A 330 -5.78 3.39 6.09
C THR A 330 -5.68 4.30 7.33
N TRP A 331 -4.56 4.25 8.03
CA TRP A 331 -4.31 5.08 9.20
C TRP A 331 -4.22 6.57 8.83
N ALA A 332 -3.64 6.90 7.67
CA ALA A 332 -3.62 8.26 7.13
C ALA A 332 -5.04 8.79 6.88
N LEU A 333 -5.92 7.98 6.27
CA LEU A 333 -7.33 8.33 6.09
C LEU A 333 -8.07 8.53 7.42
N ILE A 334 -7.87 7.63 8.40
CA ILE A 334 -8.47 7.75 9.73
C ILE A 334 -8.06 9.07 10.39
N GLN A 335 -6.77 9.42 10.34
CA GLN A 335 -6.28 10.69 10.90
C GLN A 335 -6.80 11.90 10.10
N ALA A 336 -6.89 11.80 8.78
CA ALA A 336 -7.43 12.86 7.93
C ALA A 336 -8.91 13.14 8.26
N VAL A 337 -9.73 12.11 8.48
CA VAL A 337 -11.11 12.26 8.98
C VAL A 337 -11.13 12.98 10.33
N GLY A 338 -10.22 12.61 11.24
CA GLY A 338 -10.11 13.28 12.54
C GLY A 338 -9.80 14.78 12.41
N ARG A 339 -8.83 15.14 11.56
CA ARG A 339 -8.46 16.55 11.29
C ARG A 339 -9.58 17.32 10.59
N ALA A 340 -10.21 16.72 9.58
CA ALA A 340 -11.32 17.32 8.84
C ALA A 340 -12.47 17.72 9.77
N ARG A 341 -12.74 16.92 10.80
CA ARG A 341 -13.78 17.20 11.80
C ARG A 341 -13.38 18.22 12.86
N GLN A 342 -12.08 18.39 13.11
CA GLN A 342 -11.57 19.40 14.06
C GLN A 342 -11.42 20.79 13.43
N GLY A 343 -11.14 20.88 12.13
CA GLY A 343 -10.85 22.14 11.43
C GLY A 343 -12.06 22.92 10.93
N GLY A 344 -13.25 22.32 10.92
CA GLY A 344 -14.50 23.00 10.54
C GLY A 344 -15.27 23.56 11.75
N ASN A 345 -16.25 24.42 11.50
CA ASN A 345 -17.15 24.93 12.54
C ASN A 345 -18.01 23.83 13.17
N GLY A 346 -17.56 22.62 13.19
CA GLY A 346 -18.30 21.57 13.79
C GLY A 346 -18.07 20.20 13.24
N THR A 347 -18.37 19.33 14.07
CA THR A 347 -18.50 17.90 13.95
C THR A 347 -19.47 17.44 12.86
N ASP A 348 -20.06 18.33 12.06
CA ASP A 348 -21.25 18.07 11.24
C ASP A 348 -20.97 17.88 9.74
N LEU A 349 -19.70 17.93 9.30
CA LEU A 349 -19.37 17.65 7.90
C LEU A 349 -19.76 16.22 7.52
N THR A 350 -20.48 16.09 6.41
CA THR A 350 -20.93 14.80 5.84
C THR A 350 -20.84 14.85 4.32
N GLY A 351 -20.90 13.67 3.69
CA GLY A 351 -20.94 13.55 2.23
C GLY A 351 -19.80 14.30 1.54
N PRO A 352 -20.08 15.08 0.46
CA PRO A 352 -19.05 15.71 -0.36
C PRO A 352 -18.15 16.71 0.39
N GLU A 353 -18.69 17.41 1.39
CA GLU A 353 -17.91 18.37 2.18
C GLU A 353 -16.87 17.65 3.05
N LEU A 354 -17.25 16.54 3.68
CA LEU A 354 -16.32 15.70 4.44
C LEU A 354 -15.25 15.09 3.53
N ARG A 355 -15.62 14.61 2.34
CA ARG A 355 -14.67 14.06 1.34
C ARG A 355 -13.59 15.07 0.98
N LYS A 356 -14.02 16.29 0.62
CA LYS A 356 -13.07 17.36 0.29
C LYS A 356 -12.16 17.67 1.47
N ALA A 357 -12.70 17.83 2.67
CA ALA A 357 -11.91 18.12 3.86
C ALA A 357 -10.93 16.99 4.20
N VAL A 358 -11.30 15.72 3.95
CA VAL A 358 -10.40 14.57 4.11
C VAL A 358 -9.27 14.61 3.09
N ALA A 359 -9.55 14.88 1.82
CA ALA A 359 -8.53 14.98 0.77
C ALA A 359 -7.55 16.13 1.06
N ASP A 360 -8.06 17.29 1.48
CA ASP A 360 -7.24 18.44 1.88
C ASP A 360 -6.35 18.09 3.10
N ALA A 361 -6.93 17.42 4.12
CA ALA A 361 -6.20 17.02 5.33
C ALA A 361 -5.15 15.93 5.07
N LEU A 362 -5.30 15.11 4.03
CA LEU A 362 -4.28 14.14 3.63
C LEU A 362 -3.01 14.82 3.15
N GLN A 363 -3.09 15.95 2.46
CA GLN A 363 -1.91 16.68 1.97
C GLN A 363 -0.98 17.08 3.13
N ASP A 364 -1.55 17.39 4.29
CA ASP A 364 -0.81 17.81 5.50
C ASP A 364 -0.53 16.63 6.44
N THR A 365 -0.68 15.38 5.96
CA THR A 365 -0.42 14.19 6.76
C THR A 365 1.07 14.05 7.05
N SER A 366 1.40 13.85 8.33
CA SER A 366 2.73 13.51 8.79
C SER A 366 2.64 12.71 10.09
N PHE A 367 3.10 11.46 10.06
CA PHE A 367 3.20 10.60 11.24
C PHE A 367 4.23 9.50 11.04
N PHE A 368 4.68 8.89 12.13
CA PHE A 368 5.53 7.71 12.10
C PHE A 368 4.64 6.45 12.12
N GLY A 369 4.57 5.79 10.99
CA GLY A 369 3.77 4.56 10.76
C GLY A 369 4.56 3.29 10.99
N VAL A 370 3.99 2.18 10.55
CA VAL A 370 4.67 0.86 10.58
C VAL A 370 5.74 0.75 9.50
N THR A 371 5.61 1.55 8.44
CA THR A 371 6.59 1.63 7.34
C THR A 371 7.61 2.77 7.51
N GLY A 372 7.60 3.47 8.65
CA GLY A 372 8.42 4.65 8.91
C GLY A 372 7.66 5.95 8.73
N ASP A 373 8.33 7.00 8.24
CA ASP A 373 7.71 8.31 8.04
C ASP A 373 6.67 8.29 6.90
N VAL A 374 5.42 8.60 7.23
CA VAL A 374 4.32 8.75 6.28
C VAL A 374 4.01 10.22 6.11
N SER A 375 4.33 10.76 4.95
CA SER A 375 4.04 12.14 4.56
C SER A 375 4.09 12.26 3.03
N PHE A 376 3.43 13.27 2.47
CA PHE A 376 3.26 13.45 1.03
C PHE A 376 3.91 14.74 0.53
N ASP A 377 4.44 14.70 -0.69
CA ASP A 377 4.91 15.88 -1.39
C ASP A 377 3.76 16.62 -2.10
N GLU A 378 4.09 17.66 -2.87
CA GLU A 378 3.11 18.45 -3.62
C GLU A 378 2.40 17.67 -4.73
N PHE A 379 2.93 16.52 -5.15
CA PHE A 379 2.32 15.65 -6.15
C PHE A 379 1.44 14.55 -5.54
N GLY A 380 1.52 14.35 -4.21
CA GLY A 380 0.85 13.26 -3.49
C GLY A 380 1.71 12.00 -3.37
N ASP A 381 2.98 12.06 -3.73
CA ASP A 381 3.94 10.98 -3.54
C ASP A 381 4.46 10.93 -2.11
N ALA A 382 4.83 9.73 -1.64
CA ALA A 382 5.56 9.61 -0.40
C ALA A 382 6.84 10.45 -0.44
N ARG A 383 7.10 11.25 0.60
CA ARG A 383 8.37 12.02 0.70
C ARG A 383 9.58 11.12 0.88
N SER A 384 9.38 9.92 1.41
CA SER A 384 10.43 8.92 1.53
C SER A 384 10.75 8.32 0.16
N GLN A 385 11.82 8.78 -0.47
CA GLN A 385 12.29 8.35 -1.79
C GLN A 385 13.39 7.31 -1.65
N VAL A 386 13.07 6.17 -1.02
CA VAL A 386 13.97 5.04 -0.80
C VAL A 386 13.33 3.75 -1.33
N ALA A 387 14.16 2.78 -1.67
CA ALA A 387 13.73 1.43 -1.96
C ALA A 387 14.70 0.44 -1.31
N SER A 388 14.27 -0.78 -1.08
CA SER A 388 15.11 -1.88 -0.62
C SER A 388 15.38 -2.86 -1.76
N ILE A 389 16.45 -3.64 -1.65
CA ILE A 389 16.75 -4.73 -2.60
C ILE A 389 16.78 -6.03 -1.83
N TYR A 390 16.05 -7.00 -2.34
CA TYR A 390 16.00 -8.36 -1.84
C TYR A 390 16.62 -9.32 -2.84
N GLN A 391 17.17 -10.40 -2.32
CA GLN A 391 17.68 -11.51 -3.11
C GLN A 391 17.09 -12.82 -2.59
N VAL A 392 16.77 -13.72 -3.48
CA VAL A 392 16.39 -15.08 -3.09
C VAL A 392 17.62 -15.83 -2.59
N GLN A 393 17.62 -16.16 -1.30
CA GLN A 393 18.67 -16.93 -0.64
C GLN A 393 18.06 -18.14 0.08
N LYS A 394 18.48 -19.34 -0.32
CA LYS A 394 17.96 -20.62 0.26
C LYS A 394 16.44 -20.74 0.18
N GLY A 395 15.85 -20.24 -0.91
CA GLY A 395 14.42 -20.31 -1.18
C GLY A 395 13.57 -19.26 -0.45
N THR A 396 14.17 -18.23 0.14
CA THR A 396 13.46 -17.13 0.80
C THR A 396 13.98 -15.79 0.32
N TRP A 397 13.13 -14.78 0.28
CA TRP A 397 13.53 -13.41 0.05
C TRP A 397 14.30 -12.87 1.27
N THR A 398 15.48 -12.33 1.04
CA THR A 398 16.37 -11.79 2.07
C THR A 398 16.78 -10.38 1.67
N ALA A 399 16.55 -9.41 2.53
CA ALA A 399 16.97 -8.04 2.29
C ALA A 399 18.50 -7.93 2.26
N ILE A 400 19.07 -7.56 1.11
CA ILE A 400 20.50 -7.35 0.92
C ILE A 400 20.88 -5.86 0.93
N VAL A 401 19.90 -4.99 0.61
CA VAL A 401 19.96 -3.53 0.78
C VAL A 401 18.66 -3.12 1.49
N PRO A 402 18.65 -3.08 2.82
CA PRO A 402 17.44 -2.78 3.58
C PRO A 402 16.91 -1.35 3.37
N VAL A 403 17.82 -0.40 3.06
CA VAL A 403 17.50 0.98 2.70
C VAL A 403 18.46 1.43 1.63
N GLY A 404 17.97 1.67 0.41
CA GLY A 404 18.76 2.14 -0.71
C GLY A 404 18.26 3.50 -1.21
N ARG A 405 19.19 4.36 -1.57
CA ARG A 405 18.95 5.62 -2.28
C ARG A 405 19.72 5.61 -3.59
N LEU A 406 19.22 6.36 -4.58
CA LEU A 406 19.86 6.43 -5.90
C LEU A 406 21.34 6.82 -5.87
N ARG A 407 21.78 7.55 -4.87
CA ARG A 407 23.18 7.99 -4.68
C ARG A 407 24.10 6.93 -4.04
N ASP A 408 23.56 5.81 -3.60
CA ASP A 408 24.32 4.79 -2.83
C ASP A 408 25.08 3.83 -3.76
N PHE A 409 24.80 3.89 -5.09
CA PHE A 409 25.40 3.03 -6.11
C PHE A 409 25.93 3.78 -7.33
#